data_bb4edeb83ea5379c16e850faf2d66eef
#
_entry.id   bb4edeb83ea5379c16e850faf2d66eef
#
_cell.length_a   1.000
_cell.length_b   1.000
_cell.length_c   1.000
_cell.angle_alpha   90.00
_cell.angle_beta   90.00
_cell.angle_gamma   90.00
#
_symmetry.space_group_name_H-M   'P 1'
#
loop_
_entity.id
_entity.type
_entity.pdbx_description
1 polymer ?
#
loop_
_entity_poly.entity_id
_entity_poly.type
_entity_poly.pdbx_seq_one_letter_code
_entity_poly.pdbx_strand_id
1 'polypeptide(L)'
;MKKRNVKIIYQYDGSKFLGFQRQKDNNVKTVQGEIEKVILKAFSQNINMISSGRTDKGVHAMEQVSNFLIDGNIPLEAIKRQINKSLKGEVKILNITEANENFNARFDAKNRAYLYIMRTEEDITPFESNYITGLKEKVEAEKFQKIMDSFIGKHDFSSFMKKDKAYRNPVREIFYIKCYYDKKFGKNQVNIEICGNGFLKTMVRIMIGSALAVYFGKEKENYIIKRLKNPDADNKK
;
A
#
# COMPACT_ATOMS: atom_id res chain seq x y z
N MET A 1 -31.00 -12.81 -12.10
CA MET A 1 -30.95 -11.40 -11.65
C MET A 1 -29.75 -10.70 -12.31
N LYS A 2 -29.88 -9.43 -12.69
CA LYS A 2 -28.76 -8.67 -13.29
C LYS A 2 -27.71 -8.39 -12.22
N LYS A 3 -26.44 -8.77 -12.46
CA LYS A 3 -25.32 -8.42 -11.60
C LYS A 3 -24.91 -7.00 -11.85
N ARG A 4 -24.65 -6.25 -10.77
CA ARG A 4 -24.11 -4.90 -10.83
C ARG A 4 -22.66 -4.91 -10.36
N ASN A 5 -21.80 -4.19 -11.07
CA ASN A 5 -20.40 -4.00 -10.67
C ASN A 5 -20.31 -2.77 -9.76
N VAL A 6 -19.99 -3.00 -8.50
CA VAL A 6 -19.92 -1.96 -7.47
C VAL A 6 -18.46 -1.61 -7.21
N LYS A 7 -18.11 -0.33 -7.37
CA LYS A 7 -16.81 0.24 -7.04
C LYS A 7 -16.87 0.92 -5.68
N ILE A 8 -15.90 0.63 -4.83
CA ILE A 8 -15.71 1.29 -3.54
C ILE A 8 -14.34 1.96 -3.48
N ILE A 9 -14.31 3.16 -2.86
CA ILE A 9 -13.09 3.86 -2.45
C ILE A 9 -13.13 3.90 -0.93
N TYR A 10 -12.06 3.45 -0.27
CA TYR A 10 -12.07 3.29 1.18
C TYR A 10 -10.67 3.41 1.77
N GLN A 11 -10.64 3.70 3.05
CA GLN A 11 -9.46 3.72 3.88
C GLN A 11 -9.51 2.64 4.96
N TYR A 12 -8.34 2.22 5.45
CA TYR A 12 -8.24 1.27 6.54
C TYR A 12 -6.96 1.44 7.37
N ASP A 13 -7.09 1.13 8.65
CA ASP A 13 -5.97 0.99 9.58
C ASP A 13 -5.38 -0.42 9.48
N GLY A 14 -4.26 -0.55 8.76
CA GLY A 14 -3.59 -1.83 8.53
C GLY A 14 -3.07 -2.52 9.79
N SER A 15 -2.89 -1.79 10.90
CA SER A 15 -2.45 -2.36 12.19
C SER A 15 -3.47 -3.35 12.77
N LYS A 16 -4.75 -3.23 12.37
CA LYS A 16 -5.85 -4.08 12.81
C LYS A 16 -5.96 -5.39 12.03
N PHE A 17 -5.11 -5.61 11.00
CA PHE A 17 -5.23 -6.72 10.06
C PHE A 17 -3.90 -7.44 9.85
N LEU A 18 -3.97 -8.73 9.52
CA LEU A 18 -2.81 -9.55 9.15
C LEU A 18 -2.46 -9.46 7.64
N GLY A 19 -2.86 -8.35 7.02
CA GLY A 19 -2.66 -8.01 5.62
C GLY A 19 -3.98 -7.77 4.89
N PHE A 20 -3.87 -7.45 3.61
CA PHE A 20 -5.02 -7.11 2.80
C PHE A 20 -5.80 -8.34 2.32
N GLN A 21 -5.09 -9.30 1.69
CA GLN A 21 -5.72 -10.40 0.96
C GLN A 21 -6.30 -11.46 1.89
N ARG A 22 -7.54 -11.90 1.62
CA ARG A 22 -8.15 -13.06 2.27
C ARG A 22 -7.24 -14.29 2.14
N GLN A 23 -7.05 -15.00 3.23
CA GLN A 23 -6.30 -16.25 3.31
C GLN A 23 -7.24 -17.45 3.31
N LYS A 24 -6.67 -18.64 3.10
CA LYS A 24 -7.45 -19.89 3.14
C LYS A 24 -8.04 -20.16 4.52
N ASP A 25 -7.30 -19.80 5.58
CA ASP A 25 -7.81 -19.83 6.95
C ASP A 25 -8.72 -18.63 7.19
N ASN A 26 -10.01 -18.90 7.37
CA ASN A 26 -11.04 -17.88 7.61
C ASN A 26 -10.91 -17.19 8.98
N ASN A 27 -10.09 -17.71 9.90
CA ASN A 27 -9.82 -17.07 11.20
C ASN A 27 -8.82 -15.92 11.09
N VAL A 28 -8.08 -15.83 9.97
CA VAL A 28 -7.14 -14.74 9.74
C VAL A 28 -7.88 -13.47 9.37
N LYS A 29 -7.81 -12.46 10.25
CA LYS A 29 -8.44 -11.15 10.04
C LYS A 29 -7.68 -10.37 8.95
N THR A 30 -8.31 -10.18 7.78
CA THR A 30 -7.77 -9.44 6.64
C THR A 30 -8.75 -8.39 6.16
N VAL A 31 -8.27 -7.31 5.55
CA VAL A 31 -9.13 -6.22 5.07
C VAL A 31 -10.20 -6.73 4.12
N GLN A 32 -9.80 -7.50 3.10
CA GLN A 32 -10.69 -8.11 2.12
C GLN A 32 -11.70 -9.04 2.79
N GLY A 33 -11.22 -9.95 3.64
CA GLY A 33 -12.07 -10.94 4.30
C GLY A 33 -13.14 -10.32 5.19
N GLU A 34 -12.80 -9.29 5.95
CA GLU A 34 -13.78 -8.64 6.84
C GLU A 34 -14.85 -7.87 6.06
N ILE A 35 -14.48 -7.17 4.97
CA ILE A 35 -15.47 -6.50 4.11
C ILE A 35 -16.42 -7.53 3.47
N GLU A 36 -15.87 -8.63 2.92
CA GLU A 36 -16.67 -9.72 2.32
C GLU A 36 -17.59 -10.38 3.34
N LYS A 37 -17.12 -10.62 4.58
CA LYS A 37 -17.94 -11.16 5.69
C LYS A 37 -19.10 -10.23 6.06
N VAL A 38 -18.86 -8.92 6.12
CA VAL A 38 -19.93 -7.94 6.42
C VAL A 38 -21.02 -7.98 5.35
N ILE A 39 -20.64 -8.03 4.08
CA ILE A 39 -21.60 -8.07 2.96
C ILE A 39 -22.37 -9.39 2.96
N LEU A 40 -21.69 -10.51 3.20
CA LEU A 40 -22.34 -11.82 3.31
C LEU A 40 -23.37 -11.82 4.45
N LYS A 41 -22.98 -11.35 5.64
CA LYS A 41 -23.85 -11.37 6.83
C LYS A 41 -25.06 -10.43 6.70
N ALA A 42 -24.86 -9.25 6.11
CA ALA A 42 -25.90 -8.22 6.07
C ALA A 42 -26.88 -8.39 4.89
N PHE A 43 -26.41 -8.94 3.77
CA PHE A 43 -27.17 -8.96 2.52
C PHE A 43 -27.27 -10.36 1.90
N SER A 44 -26.74 -11.39 2.56
CA SER A 44 -26.68 -12.78 2.07
C SER A 44 -26.00 -12.89 0.68
N GLN A 45 -25.05 -11.99 0.40
CA GLN A 45 -24.32 -11.94 -0.86
C GLN A 45 -22.87 -12.43 -0.67
N ASN A 46 -22.52 -13.52 -1.33
CA ASN A 46 -21.14 -13.99 -1.38
C ASN A 46 -20.41 -13.28 -2.52
N ILE A 47 -19.62 -12.28 -2.20
CA ILE A 47 -18.87 -11.49 -3.17
C ILE A 47 -17.39 -11.90 -3.20
N ASN A 48 -16.73 -11.58 -4.30
CA ASN A 48 -15.28 -11.68 -4.43
C ASN A 48 -14.72 -10.30 -4.83
N MET A 49 -13.98 -9.66 -3.94
CA MET A 49 -13.42 -8.33 -4.19
C MET A 49 -12.19 -8.40 -5.09
N ILE A 50 -12.17 -7.53 -6.10
CA ILE A 50 -11.00 -7.25 -6.94
C ILE A 50 -10.47 -5.87 -6.52
N SER A 51 -9.18 -5.78 -6.20
CA SER A 51 -8.60 -4.57 -5.62
C SER A 51 -7.41 -4.06 -6.42
N SER A 52 -7.24 -2.74 -6.47
CA SER A 52 -6.17 -2.07 -7.23
C SER A 52 -4.77 -2.45 -6.75
N GLY A 53 -4.61 -2.73 -5.47
CA GLY A 53 -3.37 -3.17 -4.85
C GLY A 53 -3.63 -4.06 -3.65
N ARG A 54 -2.59 -4.77 -3.22
CA ARG A 54 -2.55 -5.55 -1.98
C ARG A 54 -1.49 -4.97 -1.10
N THR A 55 -1.77 -4.88 0.20
CA THR A 55 -0.83 -4.39 1.19
C THR A 55 -0.41 -5.52 2.13
N ASP A 56 0.83 -5.45 2.59
CA ASP A 56 1.35 -6.35 3.62
C ASP A 56 0.75 -6.02 5.00
N LYS A 57 0.97 -6.88 5.98
CA LYS A 57 0.57 -6.64 7.38
C LYS A 57 1.09 -5.29 7.87
N GLY A 58 0.22 -4.53 8.53
CA GLY A 58 0.52 -3.23 9.13
C GLY A 58 0.55 -2.06 8.14
N VAL A 59 0.38 -2.28 6.84
CA VAL A 59 0.31 -1.19 5.85
C VAL A 59 -1.12 -0.66 5.77
N HIS A 60 -1.26 0.65 5.95
CA HIS A 60 -2.52 1.38 5.89
C HIS A 60 -2.88 1.77 4.45
N ALA A 61 -4.09 2.21 4.23
CA ALA A 61 -4.46 2.89 3.00
C ALA A 61 -5.37 4.09 3.29
N MET A 62 -5.14 5.18 2.58
CA MET A 62 -5.99 6.37 2.63
C MET A 62 -7.06 6.33 1.54
N GLU A 63 -6.77 5.70 0.38
CA GLU A 63 -7.69 5.59 -0.76
C GLU A 63 -7.44 4.28 -1.51
N GLN A 64 -7.84 3.15 -0.93
CA GLN A 64 -7.87 1.88 -1.64
C GLN A 64 -9.10 1.83 -2.55
N VAL A 65 -8.93 1.29 -3.74
CA VAL A 65 -10.01 1.07 -4.70
C VAL A 65 -10.24 -0.43 -4.89
N SER A 66 -11.51 -0.84 -4.80
CA SER A 66 -11.91 -2.22 -5.13
C SER A 66 -13.24 -2.22 -5.86
N ASN A 67 -13.50 -3.30 -6.59
CA ASN A 67 -14.82 -3.58 -7.13
C ASN A 67 -15.24 -5.01 -6.85
N PHE A 68 -16.55 -5.25 -6.88
CA PHE A 68 -17.16 -6.55 -6.75
C PHE A 68 -18.52 -6.60 -7.43
N LEU A 69 -18.93 -7.79 -7.82
CA LEU A 69 -20.26 -8.03 -8.39
C LEU A 69 -21.26 -8.36 -7.27
N ILE A 70 -22.44 -7.76 -7.34
CA ILE A 70 -23.53 -8.00 -6.39
C ILE A 70 -24.84 -8.21 -7.15
N ASP A 71 -25.68 -9.10 -6.65
CA ASP A 71 -26.98 -9.40 -7.24
C ASP A 71 -28.07 -8.48 -6.67
N GLY A 72 -29.08 -8.16 -7.51
CA GLY A 72 -30.27 -7.44 -7.09
C GLY A 72 -30.10 -5.93 -6.91
N ASN A 73 -31.11 -5.30 -6.29
CA ASN A 73 -31.23 -3.86 -6.16
C ASN A 73 -30.89 -3.34 -4.76
N ILE A 74 -29.86 -3.92 -4.12
CA ILE A 74 -29.41 -3.43 -2.81
C ILE A 74 -28.93 -1.98 -2.96
N PRO A 75 -29.47 -1.02 -2.17
CA PRO A 75 -29.03 0.37 -2.23
C PRO A 75 -27.57 0.50 -1.85
N LEU A 76 -26.75 1.19 -2.65
CA LEU A 76 -25.32 1.35 -2.43
C LEU A 76 -25.03 2.00 -1.07
N GLU A 77 -25.81 3.01 -0.69
CA GLU A 77 -25.68 3.66 0.63
C GLU A 77 -25.97 2.72 1.80
N ALA A 78 -26.80 1.69 1.60
CA ALA A 78 -27.01 0.66 2.63
C ALA A 78 -25.75 -0.18 2.83
N ILE A 79 -25.06 -0.55 1.74
CA ILE A 79 -23.78 -1.27 1.76
C ILE A 79 -22.72 -0.42 2.48
N LYS A 80 -22.55 0.84 2.08
CA LYS A 80 -21.61 1.79 2.70
C LYS A 80 -21.85 1.93 4.19
N ARG A 81 -23.10 2.20 4.57
CA ARG A 81 -23.50 2.37 5.98
C ARG A 81 -23.21 1.10 6.80
N GLN A 82 -23.51 -0.07 6.24
CA GLN A 82 -23.32 -1.34 6.94
C GLN A 82 -21.85 -1.65 7.17
N ILE A 83 -20.99 -1.45 6.15
CA ILE A 83 -19.56 -1.66 6.31
C ILE A 83 -18.98 -0.67 7.32
N ASN A 84 -19.30 0.63 7.20
CA ASN A 84 -18.82 1.67 8.11
C ASN A 84 -19.27 1.46 9.56
N LYS A 85 -20.46 0.88 9.79
CA LYS A 85 -20.97 0.52 11.10
C LYS A 85 -20.24 -0.69 11.68
N SER A 86 -20.10 -1.76 10.88
CA SER A 86 -19.54 -3.04 11.33
C SER A 86 -18.03 -2.99 11.56
N LEU A 87 -17.31 -2.18 10.78
CA LEU A 87 -15.85 -2.05 10.81
C LEU A 87 -15.41 -0.66 11.30
N LYS A 88 -16.19 -0.07 12.21
CA LYS A 88 -15.89 1.24 12.79
C LYS A 88 -14.50 1.26 13.44
N GLY A 89 -13.68 2.26 13.05
CA GLY A 89 -12.30 2.40 13.53
C GLY A 89 -11.28 1.50 12.82
N GLU A 90 -11.72 0.65 11.90
CA GLU A 90 -10.84 -0.27 11.15
C GLU A 90 -10.88 -0.01 9.63
N VAL A 91 -12.09 0.12 9.07
CA VAL A 91 -12.34 0.41 7.65
C VAL A 91 -13.40 1.50 7.54
N LYS A 92 -13.22 2.42 6.60
CA LYS A 92 -14.21 3.45 6.26
C LYS A 92 -14.38 3.55 4.75
N ILE A 93 -15.57 3.24 4.26
CA ILE A 93 -15.93 3.50 2.87
C ILE A 93 -16.14 5.00 2.70
N LEU A 94 -15.32 5.61 1.84
CA LEU A 94 -15.38 7.02 1.48
C LEU A 94 -16.42 7.25 0.40
N ASN A 95 -16.34 6.45 -0.66
CA ASN A 95 -17.26 6.53 -1.79
C ASN A 95 -17.69 5.14 -2.25
N ILE A 96 -18.91 5.03 -2.76
CA ILE A 96 -19.46 3.83 -3.37
C ILE A 96 -20.28 4.22 -4.59
N THR A 97 -20.02 3.59 -5.71
CA THR A 97 -20.69 3.88 -6.99
C THR A 97 -20.89 2.59 -7.77
N GLU A 98 -21.87 2.60 -8.65
CA GLU A 98 -21.96 1.60 -9.71
C GLU A 98 -20.89 1.90 -10.76
N ALA A 99 -20.17 0.91 -11.21
CA ALA A 99 -19.13 1.02 -12.22
C ALA A 99 -19.58 0.32 -13.51
N ASN A 100 -18.89 0.62 -14.61
CA ASN A 100 -19.06 -0.10 -15.85
C ASN A 100 -18.89 -1.63 -15.64
N GLU A 101 -19.65 -2.44 -16.36
CA GLU A 101 -19.64 -3.91 -16.25
C GLU A 101 -18.23 -4.49 -16.41
N ASN A 102 -17.39 -3.89 -17.26
CA ASN A 102 -16.01 -4.31 -17.53
C ASN A 102 -14.97 -3.69 -16.59
N PHE A 103 -15.36 -2.80 -15.68
CA PHE A 103 -14.41 -2.17 -14.78
C PHE A 103 -13.75 -3.19 -13.86
N ASN A 104 -12.41 -3.13 -13.80
CA ASN A 104 -11.58 -3.99 -12.98
C ASN A 104 -10.55 -3.15 -12.22
N ALA A 105 -10.74 -2.97 -10.91
CA ALA A 105 -9.89 -2.12 -10.09
C ALA A 105 -8.39 -2.47 -10.16
N ARG A 106 -8.05 -3.73 -10.44
CA ARG A 106 -6.65 -4.17 -10.55
C ARG A 106 -6.00 -3.73 -11.85
N PHE A 107 -6.72 -3.89 -12.97
CA PHE A 107 -6.15 -3.67 -14.30
C PHE A 107 -6.34 -2.24 -14.80
N ASP A 108 -7.39 -1.57 -14.36
CA ASP A 108 -7.69 -0.18 -14.76
C ASP A 108 -6.94 0.86 -13.92
N ALA A 109 -6.25 0.44 -12.85
CA ALA A 109 -5.43 1.34 -12.06
C ALA A 109 -4.24 1.86 -12.88
N LYS A 110 -4.21 3.17 -13.11
CA LYS A 110 -3.16 3.87 -13.88
C LYS A 110 -1.85 3.98 -13.09
N ASN A 111 -1.97 4.29 -11.82
CA ASN A 111 -0.85 4.43 -10.90
C ASN A 111 -1.22 3.97 -9.48
N ARG A 112 -0.21 3.86 -8.66
CA ARG A 112 -0.31 3.62 -7.21
C ARG A 112 0.69 4.51 -6.52
N ALA A 113 0.28 5.11 -5.40
CA ALA A 113 1.15 5.94 -4.60
C ALA A 113 1.27 5.37 -3.18
N TYR A 114 2.46 5.51 -2.61
CA TYR A 114 2.74 5.18 -1.22
C TYR A 114 3.28 6.42 -0.52
N LEU A 115 2.80 6.65 0.69
CA LEU A 115 3.35 7.62 1.61
C LEU A 115 4.08 6.87 2.73
N TYR A 116 5.38 7.11 2.86
CA TYR A 116 6.20 6.59 3.95
C TYR A 116 6.58 7.75 4.86
N ILE A 117 6.39 7.59 6.16
CA ILE A 117 6.58 8.66 7.14
C ILE A 117 7.68 8.25 8.10
N MET A 118 8.66 9.14 8.30
CA MET A 118 9.78 8.96 9.22
C MET A 118 9.87 10.11 10.21
N ARG A 119 10.25 9.78 11.44
CA ARG A 119 10.54 10.74 12.50
C ARG A 119 11.61 10.16 13.43
N THR A 120 12.27 11.00 14.22
CA THR A 120 13.17 10.55 15.29
C THR A 120 12.36 9.76 16.34
N GLU A 121 12.87 8.62 16.80
CA GLU A 121 12.16 7.72 17.74
C GLU A 121 11.67 8.44 18.98
N GLU A 122 12.49 9.31 19.56
CA GLU A 122 12.17 10.10 20.76
C GLU A 122 10.94 11.00 20.60
N ASP A 123 10.62 11.36 19.36
CA ASP A 123 9.48 12.21 19.03
C ASP A 123 8.19 11.45 18.74
N ILE A 124 8.20 10.12 18.73
CA ILE A 124 7.04 9.29 18.39
C ILE A 124 6.28 8.91 19.67
N THR A 125 4.99 9.23 19.69
CA THR A 125 4.10 8.80 20.76
C THR A 125 3.53 7.40 20.50
N PRO A 126 3.06 6.67 21.53
CA PRO A 126 2.37 5.38 21.34
C PRO A 126 1.18 5.45 20.39
N PHE A 127 0.50 6.60 20.30
CA PHE A 127 -0.65 6.81 19.41
C PHE A 127 -0.27 6.93 17.93
N GLU A 128 0.99 7.25 17.64
CA GLU A 128 1.54 7.45 16.29
C GLU A 128 2.38 6.27 15.80
N SER A 129 2.84 5.42 16.70
CA SER A 129 3.84 4.38 16.43
C SER A 129 3.44 3.38 15.35
N ASN A 130 2.14 3.19 15.10
CA ASN A 130 1.65 2.34 14.01
C ASN A 130 1.72 2.99 12.63
N TYR A 131 1.92 4.31 12.56
CA TYR A 131 1.83 5.10 11.32
C TYR A 131 3.16 5.71 10.89
N ILE A 132 4.12 5.80 11.81
CA ILE A 132 5.39 6.50 11.61
C ILE A 132 6.54 5.55 11.92
N THR A 133 7.54 5.53 11.05
CA THR A 133 8.78 4.79 11.29
C THR A 133 9.73 5.63 12.13
N GLY A 134 10.11 5.11 13.30
CA GLY A 134 11.12 5.70 14.16
C GLY A 134 12.53 5.47 13.63
N LEU A 135 13.34 6.52 13.66
CA LEU A 135 14.77 6.49 13.34
C LEU A 135 15.57 6.99 14.53
N LYS A 136 16.75 6.40 14.78
CA LYS A 136 17.65 6.87 15.84
C LYS A 136 18.22 8.26 15.54
N GLU A 137 18.45 8.54 14.27
CA GLU A 137 19.04 9.78 13.81
C GLU A 137 18.10 10.50 12.84
N LYS A 138 18.21 11.82 12.82
CA LYS A 138 17.40 12.68 11.96
C LYS A 138 17.81 12.54 10.50
N VAL A 139 16.82 12.49 9.62
CA VAL A 139 17.01 12.49 8.16
C VAL A 139 16.66 13.88 7.61
N GLU A 140 17.53 14.40 6.75
CA GLU A 140 17.30 15.63 6.00
C GLU A 140 16.60 15.29 4.68
N ALA A 141 15.43 15.89 4.44
CA ALA A 141 14.59 15.56 3.28
C ALA A 141 15.32 15.79 1.95
N GLU A 142 16.05 16.88 1.81
CA GLU A 142 16.77 17.25 0.58
C GLU A 142 17.93 16.32 0.26
N LYS A 143 18.67 15.88 1.27
CA LYS A 143 19.75 14.90 1.09
C LYS A 143 19.18 13.53 0.76
N PHE A 144 18.10 13.15 1.44
CA PHE A 144 17.43 11.88 1.20
C PHE A 144 16.77 11.83 -0.18
N GLN A 145 16.21 12.96 -0.66
CA GLN A 145 15.65 13.10 -2.01
C GLN A 145 16.68 12.69 -3.08
N LYS A 146 17.91 13.23 -3.00
CA LYS A 146 18.97 12.93 -3.97
C LYS A 146 19.28 11.44 -4.09
N ILE A 147 19.22 10.72 -2.96
CA ILE A 147 19.43 9.26 -2.95
C ILE A 147 18.22 8.56 -3.57
N MET A 148 17.00 8.98 -3.21
CA MET A 148 15.76 8.38 -3.68
C MET A 148 15.52 8.61 -5.18
N ASP A 149 16.03 9.70 -5.75
CA ASP A 149 15.93 10.00 -7.20
C ASP A 149 16.54 8.90 -8.08
N SER A 150 17.50 8.14 -7.54
CA SER A 150 18.09 6.98 -8.23
C SER A 150 17.08 5.89 -8.63
N PHE A 151 15.91 5.86 -8.00
CA PHE A 151 14.86 4.88 -8.30
C PHE A 151 13.86 5.36 -9.36
N ILE A 152 13.89 6.64 -9.74
CA ILE A 152 12.95 7.21 -10.72
C ILE A 152 13.25 6.63 -12.10
N GLY A 153 12.17 6.32 -12.84
CA GLY A 153 12.23 5.74 -14.16
C GLY A 153 11.87 4.25 -14.20
N LYS A 154 12.14 3.65 -15.35
CA LYS A 154 11.83 2.24 -15.63
C LYS A 154 13.06 1.37 -15.35
N HIS A 155 12.95 0.48 -14.37
CA HIS A 155 14.03 -0.40 -13.94
C HIS A 155 13.55 -1.82 -13.66
N ASP A 156 14.49 -2.77 -13.65
CA ASP A 156 14.28 -4.08 -13.04
C ASP A 156 14.49 -3.98 -11.53
N PHE A 157 13.40 -4.17 -10.77
CA PHE A 157 13.40 -4.08 -9.30
C PHE A 157 13.54 -5.43 -8.61
N SER A 158 14.05 -6.47 -9.27
CA SER A 158 14.21 -7.79 -8.65
C SER A 158 15.14 -7.79 -7.43
N SER A 159 16.13 -6.89 -7.39
CA SER A 159 16.98 -6.67 -6.21
C SER A 159 16.29 -5.92 -5.05
N PHE A 160 15.13 -5.34 -5.29
CA PHE A 160 14.36 -4.54 -4.33
C PHE A 160 13.00 -5.15 -4.01
N MET A 161 12.85 -6.46 -4.14
CA MET A 161 11.61 -7.17 -3.79
C MET A 161 11.90 -8.42 -2.96
N LYS A 162 10.91 -8.84 -2.17
CA LYS A 162 10.92 -10.19 -1.60
C LYS A 162 10.64 -11.20 -2.72
N LYS A 163 11.54 -12.18 -2.91
CA LYS A 163 11.37 -13.23 -3.92
C LYS A 163 10.01 -13.91 -3.78
N ASP A 164 9.28 -13.97 -4.88
CA ASP A 164 8.01 -14.66 -4.98
C ASP A 164 7.94 -15.33 -6.36
N LYS A 165 7.73 -16.64 -6.40
CA LYS A 165 7.64 -17.43 -7.64
C LYS A 165 6.49 -16.98 -8.56
N ALA A 166 5.53 -16.23 -8.02
CA ALA A 166 4.38 -15.72 -8.77
C ALA A 166 4.72 -14.51 -9.68
N TYR A 167 5.85 -13.84 -9.46
CA TYR A 167 6.23 -12.68 -10.26
C TYR A 167 7.10 -13.07 -11.44
N ARG A 168 6.54 -12.97 -12.65
CA ARG A 168 7.26 -13.24 -13.92
C ARG A 168 7.98 -12.02 -14.48
N ASN A 169 7.57 -10.81 -14.13
CA ASN A 169 8.15 -9.58 -14.64
C ASN A 169 8.41 -8.59 -13.49
N PRO A 170 9.68 -8.38 -13.09
CA PRO A 170 10.07 -7.45 -12.03
C PRO A 170 10.21 -6.00 -12.49
N VAL A 171 10.08 -5.72 -13.78
CA VAL A 171 10.22 -4.36 -14.31
C VAL A 171 9.05 -3.49 -13.86
N ARG A 172 9.37 -2.35 -13.23
CA ARG A 172 8.41 -1.31 -12.82
C ARG A 172 8.91 0.05 -13.25
N GLU A 173 7.99 1.00 -13.29
CA GLU A 173 8.29 2.39 -13.58
C GLU A 173 7.84 3.26 -12.42
N ILE A 174 8.80 3.96 -11.82
CA ILE A 174 8.55 4.97 -10.79
C ILE A 174 8.44 6.32 -11.48
N PHE A 175 7.27 6.94 -11.37
CA PHE A 175 6.98 8.20 -12.06
C PHE A 175 7.58 9.40 -11.34
N TYR A 176 7.49 9.40 -10.01
CA TYR A 176 8.11 10.42 -9.17
C TYR A 176 8.32 9.91 -7.73
N ILE A 177 9.25 10.56 -7.06
CA ILE A 177 9.47 10.46 -5.62
C ILE A 177 9.59 11.88 -5.07
N LYS A 178 8.93 12.16 -3.94
CA LYS A 178 9.00 13.45 -3.25
C LYS A 178 9.30 13.22 -1.79
N CYS A 179 10.42 13.80 -1.32
CA CYS A 179 10.78 13.83 0.08
C CYS A 179 10.61 15.27 0.60
N TYR A 180 9.79 15.43 1.62
CA TYR A 180 9.49 16.77 2.14
C TYR A 180 9.20 16.73 3.64
N TYR A 181 9.39 17.88 4.28
CA TYR A 181 9.02 18.04 5.67
C TYR A 181 7.52 18.32 5.81
N ASP A 182 6.93 17.73 6.83
CA ASP A 182 5.56 18.01 7.25
C ASP A 182 5.54 18.13 8.78
N LYS A 183 4.51 18.82 9.30
CA LYS A 183 4.29 18.95 10.73
C LYS A 183 2.98 18.27 11.10
N LYS A 184 3.07 17.22 11.89
CA LYS A 184 1.92 16.57 12.51
C LYS A 184 2.08 16.63 14.03
N PHE A 185 1.02 17.05 14.71
CA PHE A 185 1.01 17.20 16.17
C PHE A 185 2.18 18.08 16.71
N GLY A 186 2.53 19.13 15.96
CA GLY A 186 3.61 20.06 16.33
C GLY A 186 5.03 19.55 16.13
N LYS A 187 5.22 18.33 15.64
CA LYS A 187 6.53 17.70 15.44
C LYS A 187 6.88 17.57 13.94
N ASN A 188 8.14 17.78 13.62
CA ASN A 188 8.65 17.64 12.27
C ASN A 188 8.76 16.17 11.89
N GLN A 189 8.34 15.83 10.70
CA GLN A 189 8.51 14.51 10.10
C GLN A 189 8.98 14.63 8.66
N VAL A 190 9.62 13.59 8.14
CA VAL A 190 9.97 13.47 6.74
C VAL A 190 8.96 12.52 6.09
N ASN A 191 8.26 13.04 5.10
CA ASN A 191 7.33 12.28 4.26
C ASN A 191 8.02 11.93 2.95
N ILE A 192 7.87 10.68 2.51
CA ILE A 192 8.35 10.18 1.23
C ILE A 192 7.15 9.67 0.44
N GLU A 193 6.75 10.40 -0.58
CA GLU A 193 5.72 10.00 -1.52
C GLU A 193 6.37 9.32 -2.74
N ILE A 194 5.93 8.10 -3.06
CA ILE A 194 6.45 7.31 -4.17
C ILE A 194 5.27 6.91 -5.05
N CYS A 195 5.29 7.31 -6.33
CA CYS A 195 4.25 6.96 -7.30
C CYS A 195 4.83 6.20 -8.47
N GLY A 196 4.14 5.14 -8.91
CA GLY A 196 4.57 4.32 -10.04
C GLY A 196 3.43 3.50 -10.64
N ASN A 197 3.71 2.79 -11.73
CA ASN A 197 2.74 1.93 -12.42
C ASN A 197 2.33 0.70 -11.60
N GLY A 198 3.14 0.34 -10.60
CA GLY A 198 2.90 -0.77 -9.70
C GLY A 198 4.12 -1.08 -8.84
N PHE A 199 3.90 -1.86 -7.78
CA PHE A 199 4.97 -2.23 -6.86
C PHE A 199 5.00 -3.74 -6.65
N LEU A 200 6.19 -4.28 -6.48
CA LEU A 200 6.42 -5.69 -6.13
C LEU A 200 6.28 -5.87 -4.61
N LYS A 201 6.22 -7.11 -4.19
CA LYS A 201 6.09 -7.44 -2.77
C LYS A 201 7.24 -6.83 -1.96
N THR A 202 6.91 -6.09 -0.92
CA THR A 202 7.83 -5.37 -0.01
C THR A 202 8.73 -4.33 -0.69
N MET A 203 8.53 -4.03 -1.98
CA MET A 203 9.41 -3.19 -2.78
C MET A 203 9.68 -1.81 -2.14
N VAL A 204 8.64 -1.08 -1.77
CA VAL A 204 8.77 0.26 -1.16
C VAL A 204 9.63 0.21 0.11
N ARG A 205 9.40 -0.78 0.98
CA ARG A 205 10.19 -0.94 2.22
C ARG A 205 11.66 -1.21 1.94
N ILE A 206 11.97 -2.04 0.94
CA ILE A 206 13.36 -2.35 0.56
C ILE A 206 14.01 -1.13 -0.08
N MET A 207 13.31 -0.37 -0.92
CA MET A 207 13.81 0.89 -1.49
C MET A 207 14.19 1.89 -0.38
N ILE A 208 13.28 2.13 0.57
CA ILE A 208 13.52 3.04 1.71
C ILE A 208 14.68 2.53 2.57
N GLY A 209 14.69 1.24 2.93
CA GLY A 209 15.77 0.65 3.73
C GLY A 209 17.13 0.76 3.05
N SER A 210 17.21 0.54 1.73
CA SER A 210 18.43 0.69 0.94
C SER A 210 18.90 2.15 0.89
N ALA A 211 17.97 3.09 0.73
CA ALA A 211 18.28 4.52 0.74
C ALA A 211 18.77 4.99 2.13
N LEU A 212 18.17 4.50 3.21
CA LEU A 212 18.65 4.76 4.58
C LEU A 212 20.04 4.18 4.82
N ALA A 213 20.35 2.99 4.28
CA ALA A 213 21.67 2.40 4.39
C ALA A 213 22.75 3.26 3.69
N VAL A 214 22.43 3.84 2.53
CA VAL A 214 23.31 4.81 1.86
C VAL A 214 23.39 6.10 2.62
N TYR A 215 22.28 6.65 3.10
CA TYR A 215 22.20 7.92 3.82
C TYR A 215 23.07 7.90 5.10
N PHE A 216 23.03 6.80 5.85
CA PHE A 216 23.82 6.62 7.07
C PHE A 216 25.22 6.02 6.82
N GLY A 217 25.71 5.99 5.57
CA GLY A 217 27.06 5.53 5.22
C GLY A 217 27.32 4.03 5.45
N LYS A 218 26.26 3.19 5.66
CA LYS A 218 26.38 1.74 5.77
C LYS A 218 26.63 1.08 4.42
N GLU A 219 26.20 1.76 3.33
CA GLU A 219 26.40 1.36 1.95
C GLU A 219 27.00 2.50 1.15
N LYS A 220 27.71 2.18 0.05
CA LYS A 220 28.34 3.17 -0.83
C LYS A 220 27.27 3.95 -1.61
N GLU A 221 27.59 5.19 -2.00
CA GLU A 221 26.69 6.07 -2.77
C GLU A 221 26.12 5.42 -4.04
N ASN A 222 26.92 4.61 -4.73
CA ASN A 222 26.50 3.94 -5.96
C ASN A 222 25.74 2.62 -5.74
N TYR A 223 25.45 2.23 -4.50
CA TYR A 223 24.83 0.97 -4.14
C TYR A 223 23.51 0.71 -4.88
N ILE A 224 22.61 1.69 -4.87
CA ILE A 224 21.29 1.58 -5.49
C ILE A 224 21.44 1.43 -7.01
N ILE A 225 22.21 2.32 -7.65
CA ILE A 225 22.43 2.32 -9.09
C ILE A 225 23.04 0.99 -9.54
N LYS A 226 24.03 0.49 -8.79
CA LYS A 226 24.68 -0.79 -9.09
C LYS A 226 23.69 -1.95 -9.07
N ARG A 227 22.78 -1.98 -8.10
CA ARG A 227 21.75 -3.04 -7.98
C ARG A 227 20.64 -2.93 -9.02
N LEU A 228 20.29 -1.72 -9.46
CA LEU A 228 19.34 -1.52 -10.56
C LEU A 228 19.93 -1.95 -11.90
N LYS A 229 21.25 -1.74 -12.12
CA LYS A 229 21.95 -2.15 -13.36
C LYS A 229 22.26 -3.65 -13.40
N ASN A 230 22.52 -4.28 -12.25
CA ASN A 230 22.90 -5.69 -12.12
C ASN A 230 22.00 -6.41 -11.11
N PRO A 231 20.71 -6.60 -11.41
CA PRO A 231 19.73 -7.09 -10.44
C PRO A 231 19.98 -8.51 -9.93
N ASP A 232 20.70 -9.35 -10.69
CA ASP A 232 20.99 -10.75 -10.32
C ASP A 232 22.29 -10.95 -9.53
N ALA A 233 23.10 -9.91 -9.35
CA ALA A 233 24.41 -10.02 -8.70
C ALA A 233 24.34 -10.50 -7.24
N ASP A 234 23.23 -10.23 -6.53
CA ASP A 234 23.02 -10.61 -5.13
C ASP A 234 22.11 -11.84 -4.94
N ASN A 235 21.65 -12.44 -6.04
CA ASN A 235 20.72 -13.59 -5.99
C ASN A 235 21.43 -14.94 -5.90
N LYS A 236 22.76 -14.95 -5.79
CA LYS A 236 23.60 -16.16 -5.73
C LYS A 236 24.05 -16.58 -4.33
N LYS A 237 23.38 -16.09 -3.28
CA LYS A 237 23.61 -16.58 -1.91
C LYS A 237 22.34 -17.11 -1.26
#